data_1912b0c2b260ac8e3b4fab1277846d37
#
_entry.id   1912b0c2b260ac8e3b4fab1277846d37
#
_cell.length_a   1.000
_cell.length_b   1.000
_cell.length_c   1.000
_cell.angle_alpha   90.00
_cell.angle_beta   90.00
_cell.angle_gamma   90.00
#
_symmetry.space_group_name_H-M   'P 1'
#
loop_
_entity.id
_entity.type
_entity.pdbx_description
1 polymer ?
#
loop_
_entity_poly.entity_id
_entity_poly.type
_entity_poly.pdbx_seq_one_letter_code
_entity_poly.pdbx_strand_id
1 'polypeptide(L)'
;MPLVVDEAHGCLWNFNKNLPESSLHLGADAVVHSLHKTGGSMSQSSMLHITEGSKFDPDEIERTLQLLQTTSPSMLLMASLDAARANLESKHGKKQLNRAIQHAKYVRKRL
;
A
#
# COMPACT_ATOMS: atom_id res chain seq x y z
N MET A 1 -5.58 22.80 -4.34
CA MET A 1 -4.36 22.41 -3.60
C MET A 1 -4.20 20.92 -3.74
N PRO A 2 -3.04 20.36 -4.08
CA PRO A 2 -2.83 18.93 -4.12
C PRO A 2 -2.87 18.33 -2.70
N LEU A 3 -3.34 17.09 -2.59
CA LEU A 3 -3.46 16.35 -1.33
C LEU A 3 -2.55 15.12 -1.36
N VAL A 4 -1.59 15.07 -0.44
CA VAL A 4 -0.72 13.91 -0.20
C VAL A 4 -1.13 13.26 1.11
N VAL A 5 -1.34 11.95 1.11
CA VAL A 5 -1.75 11.18 2.29
C VAL A 5 -0.70 10.13 2.65
N ASP A 6 -0.21 10.19 3.88
CA ASP A 6 0.52 9.07 4.47
C ASP A 6 -0.46 8.02 4.98
N GLU A 7 -0.66 6.99 4.18
CA GLU A 7 -1.51 5.84 4.47
C GLU A 7 -0.64 4.58 4.69
N ALA A 8 0.46 4.74 5.41
CA ALA A 8 1.48 3.71 5.58
C ALA A 8 0.93 2.35 6.05
N HIS A 9 -0.14 2.34 6.83
CA HIS A 9 -0.81 1.13 7.31
C HIS A 9 -2.03 0.70 6.48
N GLY A 10 -2.38 1.44 5.43
CA GLY A 10 -3.60 1.26 4.64
C GLY A 10 -3.48 0.33 3.44
N CYS A 11 -2.32 -0.26 3.16
CA CYS A 11 -2.08 -1.04 1.94
C CYS A 11 -3.05 -2.23 1.75
N LEU A 12 -3.70 -2.72 2.80
CA LEU A 12 -4.70 -3.79 2.75
C LEU A 12 -6.11 -3.31 2.41
N TRP A 13 -6.39 -2.00 2.49
CA TRP A 13 -7.76 -1.48 2.39
C TRP A 13 -8.38 -1.73 1.02
N ASN A 14 -7.61 -1.70 -0.04
CA ASN A 14 -8.06 -1.99 -1.39
C ASN A 14 -8.42 -3.47 -1.65
N PHE A 15 -8.06 -4.38 -0.75
CA PHE A 15 -8.22 -5.81 -0.93
C PHE A 15 -9.43 -6.41 -0.19
N ASN A 16 -10.13 -5.61 0.63
CA ASN A 16 -11.26 -6.11 1.40
C ASN A 16 -12.26 -5.01 1.78
N LYS A 17 -13.50 -5.16 1.30
CA LYS A 17 -14.61 -4.21 1.56
C LYS A 17 -15.03 -4.05 3.03
N ASN A 18 -14.55 -4.88 3.94
CA ASN A 18 -14.78 -4.73 5.38
C ASN A 18 -13.70 -3.90 6.08
N LEU A 19 -12.73 -3.40 5.33
CA LEU A 19 -11.73 -2.42 5.76
C LEU A 19 -12.16 -1.02 5.32
N PRO A 20 -11.54 0.05 5.87
CA PRO A 20 -11.80 1.42 5.41
C PRO A 20 -11.52 1.58 3.91
N GLU A 21 -12.16 2.55 3.30
CA GLU A 21 -11.85 2.96 1.93
C GLU A 21 -10.51 3.68 1.89
N SER A 22 -9.67 3.35 0.92
CA SER A 22 -8.36 3.98 0.76
C SER A 22 -8.50 5.41 0.24
N SER A 23 -7.61 6.29 0.69
CA SER A 23 -7.49 7.67 0.21
C SER A 23 -7.31 7.78 -1.31
N LEU A 24 -6.81 6.70 -1.95
CA LEU A 24 -6.74 6.59 -3.42
C LEU A 24 -8.10 6.76 -4.10
N HIS A 25 -9.18 6.32 -3.46
CA HIS A 25 -10.55 6.42 -3.99
C HIS A 25 -11.30 7.63 -3.45
N LEU A 26 -10.75 8.31 -2.43
CA LEU A 26 -11.37 9.45 -1.77
C LEU A 26 -10.84 10.80 -2.27
N GLY A 27 -10.06 10.80 -3.37
CA GLY A 27 -9.62 12.01 -4.06
C GLY A 27 -8.25 12.54 -3.59
N ALA A 28 -7.42 11.72 -2.96
CA ALA A 28 -6.01 12.06 -2.76
C ALA A 28 -5.26 12.09 -4.09
N ASP A 29 -4.37 13.05 -4.28
CA ASP A 29 -3.51 13.15 -5.47
C ASP A 29 -2.33 12.18 -5.41
N ALA A 30 -1.80 11.93 -4.20
CA ALA A 30 -0.74 10.96 -3.95
C ALA A 30 -0.93 10.26 -2.60
N VAL A 31 -0.59 8.97 -2.54
CA VAL A 31 -0.73 8.15 -1.31
C VAL A 31 0.49 7.28 -1.13
N VAL A 32 1.02 7.23 0.10
CA VAL A 32 2.16 6.38 0.47
C VAL A 32 1.67 5.16 1.25
N HIS A 33 2.06 3.97 0.79
CA HIS A 33 1.84 2.70 1.50
C HIS A 33 3.18 2.07 1.90
N SER A 34 3.33 1.71 3.18
CA SER A 34 4.47 0.92 3.68
C SER A 34 4.09 -0.57 3.66
N LEU A 35 4.31 -1.25 2.53
CA LEU A 35 3.91 -2.65 2.36
C LEU A 35 4.61 -3.58 3.36
N HIS A 36 5.82 -3.22 3.80
CA HIS A 36 6.55 -3.98 4.81
C HIS A 36 5.89 -4.00 6.20
N LYS A 37 4.96 -3.07 6.49
CA LYS A 37 4.27 -3.03 7.78
C LYS A 37 3.10 -4.03 7.85
N THR A 38 2.28 -4.07 6.84
CA THR A 38 1.04 -4.85 6.83
C THR A 38 0.81 -5.66 5.55
N GLY A 39 1.47 -5.32 4.44
CA GLY A 39 1.27 -5.95 3.13
C GLY A 39 2.03 -7.25 2.91
N GLY A 40 3.05 -7.53 3.75
CA GLY A 40 3.82 -8.78 3.68
C GLY A 40 5.07 -8.73 2.82
N SER A 41 5.52 -7.54 2.38
CA SER A 41 6.83 -7.38 1.74
C SER A 41 7.97 -7.31 2.76
N MET A 42 9.21 -7.41 2.30
CA MET A 42 10.40 -7.29 3.16
C MET A 42 10.52 -5.87 3.71
N SER A 43 11.21 -5.73 4.85
CA SER A 43 11.48 -4.45 5.50
C SER A 43 12.12 -3.44 4.54
N GLN A 44 11.85 -2.15 4.76
CA GLN A 44 12.30 -1.01 3.95
C GLN A 44 11.66 -0.92 2.55
N SER A 45 10.57 -1.64 2.29
CA SER A 45 9.84 -1.55 1.02
C SER A 45 8.52 -0.80 1.19
N SER A 46 8.28 0.17 0.31
CA SER A 46 7.08 1.00 0.28
C SER A 46 6.70 1.33 -1.16
N MET A 47 5.49 1.85 -1.35
CA MET A 47 5.00 2.31 -2.65
C MET A 47 4.43 3.71 -2.52
N LEU A 48 4.74 4.57 -3.48
CA LEU A 48 4.06 5.83 -3.72
C LEU A 48 3.10 5.63 -4.89
N HIS A 49 1.84 5.94 -4.66
CA HIS A 49 0.79 5.90 -5.67
C HIS A 49 0.45 7.32 -6.10
N ILE A 50 0.36 7.56 -7.39
CA ILE A 50 -0.18 8.79 -7.97
C ILE A 50 -1.51 8.43 -8.61
N THR A 51 -2.58 9.13 -8.24
CA THR A 51 -3.92 8.83 -8.74
C THR A 51 -4.10 9.36 -10.15
N GLU A 52 -4.94 8.70 -10.94
CA GLU A 52 -5.35 9.21 -12.24
C GLU A 52 -6.07 10.55 -12.07
N GLY A 53 -5.66 11.56 -12.85
CA GLY A 53 -6.16 12.93 -12.70
C GLY A 53 -5.55 13.73 -11.54
N SER A 54 -4.50 13.21 -10.91
CA SER A 54 -3.69 13.92 -9.91
C SER A 54 -3.26 15.29 -10.41
N LYS A 55 -3.13 16.24 -9.48
CA LYS A 55 -2.55 17.57 -9.73
C LYS A 55 -1.03 17.56 -9.78
N PHE A 56 -0.40 16.43 -9.46
CA PHE A 56 1.03 16.25 -9.64
C PHE A 56 1.35 15.78 -11.05
N ASP A 57 2.41 16.31 -11.62
CA ASP A 57 3.03 15.77 -12.83
C ASP A 57 3.80 14.48 -12.47
N PRO A 58 3.43 13.31 -13.00
CA PRO A 58 4.14 12.06 -12.71
C PRO A 58 5.63 12.12 -13.03
N ASP A 59 6.01 12.81 -14.11
CA ASP A 59 7.41 12.94 -14.53
C ASP A 59 8.22 13.79 -13.55
N GLU A 60 7.61 14.79 -12.94
CA GLU A 60 8.23 15.61 -11.90
C GLU A 60 8.43 14.82 -10.60
N ILE A 61 7.44 14.02 -10.23
CA ILE A 61 7.53 13.10 -9.08
C ILE A 61 8.64 12.08 -9.30
N GLU A 62 8.69 11.45 -10.48
CA GLU A 62 9.74 10.48 -10.81
C GLU A 62 11.13 11.09 -10.71
N ARG A 63 11.35 12.27 -11.30
CA ARG A 63 12.62 13.01 -11.19
C ARG A 63 12.99 13.32 -9.75
N THR A 64 12.02 13.73 -8.94
CA THR A 64 12.25 14.02 -7.52
C THR A 64 12.62 12.75 -6.75
N LEU A 65 11.94 11.64 -7.00
CA LEU A 65 12.28 10.34 -6.40
C LEU A 65 13.69 9.88 -6.78
N GLN A 66 14.11 10.05 -8.04
CA GLN A 66 15.47 9.71 -8.49
C GLN A 66 16.56 10.51 -7.76
N LEU A 67 16.26 11.75 -7.34
CA LEU A 67 17.20 12.57 -6.55
C LEU A 67 17.28 12.15 -5.08
N LEU A 68 16.18 11.61 -4.53
CA LEU A 68 16.06 11.31 -3.10
C LEU A 68 16.31 9.84 -2.76
N GLN A 69 16.07 8.94 -3.71
CA GLN A 69 16.25 7.50 -3.52
C GLN A 69 17.69 7.06 -3.80
N THR A 70 18.00 5.84 -3.37
CA THR A 70 19.25 5.20 -3.74
C THR A 70 19.39 5.01 -5.26
N THR A 71 20.56 5.22 -5.79
CA THR A 71 20.89 4.92 -7.20
C THR A 71 21.10 3.41 -7.45
N SER A 72 21.08 2.59 -6.39
CA SER A 72 21.28 1.14 -6.44
C SER A 72 20.06 0.43 -5.83
N PRO A 73 18.90 0.41 -6.52
CA PRO A 73 17.70 -0.22 -6.00
C PRO A 73 17.92 -1.72 -5.77
N SER A 74 17.44 -2.22 -4.63
CA SER A 74 17.51 -3.65 -4.30
C SER A 74 16.47 -4.44 -5.08
N MET A 75 16.91 -5.27 -6.01
CA MET A 75 16.05 -6.19 -6.77
C MET A 75 15.30 -7.16 -5.85
N LEU A 76 15.89 -7.53 -4.72
CA LEU A 76 15.24 -8.39 -3.71
C LEU A 76 14.04 -7.68 -3.08
N LEU A 77 14.16 -6.39 -2.72
CA LEU A 77 13.04 -5.62 -2.18
C LEU A 77 11.95 -5.41 -3.23
N MET A 78 12.32 -5.13 -4.48
CA MET A 78 11.36 -5.00 -5.58
C MET A 78 10.60 -6.30 -5.83
N ALA A 79 11.30 -7.43 -5.86
CA ALA A 79 10.67 -8.75 -6.00
C ALA A 79 9.73 -9.06 -4.81
N SER A 80 10.11 -8.66 -3.59
CA SER A 80 9.25 -8.84 -2.42
C SER A 80 7.97 -8.01 -2.48
N LEU A 81 8.02 -6.80 -3.02
CA LEU A 81 6.84 -5.96 -3.26
C LEU A 81 5.87 -6.62 -4.24
N ASP A 82 6.39 -7.13 -5.37
CA ASP A 82 5.55 -7.80 -6.36
C ASP A 82 4.97 -9.11 -5.83
N ALA A 83 5.76 -9.90 -5.10
CA ALA A 83 5.27 -11.10 -4.44
C ALA A 83 4.16 -10.81 -3.42
N ALA A 84 4.29 -9.73 -2.63
CA ALA A 84 3.27 -9.30 -1.69
C ALA A 84 1.98 -8.89 -2.41
N ARG A 85 2.08 -8.09 -3.49
CA ARG A 85 0.95 -7.71 -4.34
C ARG A 85 0.24 -8.95 -4.90
N ALA A 86 0.99 -9.85 -5.52
CA ALA A 86 0.46 -11.07 -6.11
C ALA A 86 -0.24 -11.96 -5.07
N ASN A 87 0.32 -12.06 -3.85
CA ASN A 87 -0.31 -12.80 -2.77
C ASN A 87 -1.65 -12.16 -2.37
N LEU A 88 -1.70 -10.82 -2.18
CA LEU A 88 -2.92 -10.11 -1.79
C LEU A 88 -4.05 -10.24 -2.83
N GLU A 89 -3.72 -10.28 -4.12
CA GLU A 89 -4.67 -10.49 -5.21
C GLU A 89 -5.13 -11.94 -5.33
N SER A 90 -4.35 -12.89 -4.84
CA SER A 90 -4.63 -14.32 -4.95
C SER A 90 -5.88 -14.73 -4.14
N LYS A 91 -6.51 -15.84 -4.55
CA LYS A 91 -7.61 -16.45 -3.77
C LYS A 91 -7.16 -16.84 -2.36
N HIS A 92 -5.92 -17.28 -2.21
CA HIS A 92 -5.34 -17.66 -0.93
C HIS A 92 -5.16 -16.44 -0.02
N GLY A 93 -4.52 -15.38 -0.49
CA GLY A 93 -4.31 -14.14 0.26
C GLY A 93 -5.62 -13.47 0.68
N LYS A 94 -6.60 -13.41 -0.22
CA LYS A 94 -7.95 -12.91 0.12
C LYS A 94 -8.61 -13.72 1.23
N LYS A 95 -8.46 -15.06 1.22
CA LYS A 95 -8.98 -15.93 2.30
C LYS A 95 -8.26 -15.69 3.62
N GLN A 96 -6.93 -15.54 3.60
CA GLN A 96 -6.14 -15.23 4.80
C GLN A 96 -6.53 -13.87 5.39
N LEU A 97 -6.66 -12.84 4.57
CA LEU A 97 -7.07 -11.50 4.99
C LEU A 97 -8.47 -11.53 5.65
N ASN A 98 -9.43 -12.23 5.04
CA ASN A 98 -10.77 -12.41 5.63
C ASN A 98 -10.70 -13.08 7.01
N ARG A 99 -9.90 -14.12 7.17
CA ARG A 99 -9.72 -14.80 8.48
C ARG A 99 -9.10 -13.84 9.52
N ALA A 100 -8.09 -13.09 9.15
CA ALA A 100 -7.45 -12.11 10.05
C ALA A 100 -8.47 -11.06 10.54
N ILE A 101 -9.32 -10.53 9.64
CA ILE A 101 -10.37 -9.57 9.99
C ILE A 101 -11.39 -10.21 10.95
N GLN A 102 -11.81 -11.46 10.69
CA GLN A 102 -12.75 -12.18 11.58
C GLN A 102 -12.14 -12.40 12.97
N HIS A 103 -10.87 -12.79 13.05
CA HIS A 103 -10.19 -12.97 14.33
C HIS A 103 -10.07 -11.64 15.10
N ALA A 104 -9.72 -10.54 14.43
CA ALA A 104 -9.67 -9.23 15.05
C ALA A 104 -11.05 -8.80 15.60
N LYS A 105 -12.13 -9.01 14.84
CA LYS A 105 -13.51 -8.75 15.31
C LYS A 105 -13.88 -9.62 16.50
N TYR A 106 -13.48 -10.89 16.49
CA TYR A 106 -13.75 -11.82 17.58
C TYR A 106 -13.06 -11.39 18.89
N VAL A 107 -11.79 -11.03 18.81
CA VAL A 107 -11.02 -10.55 19.99
C VAL A 107 -11.62 -9.27 20.55
N ARG A 108 -11.93 -8.27 19.69
CA ARG A 108 -12.56 -7.00 20.13
C ARG A 108 -13.90 -7.16 20.86
N LYS A 109 -14.64 -8.23 20.59
CA LYS A 109 -15.92 -8.49 21.29
C LYS A 109 -15.73 -9.09 22.69
N ARG A 110 -14.52 -9.51 23.02
CA ARG A 110 -14.20 -10.17 24.30
C ARG A 110 -13.37 -9.31 25.24
N LEU A 111 -12.86 -8.19 24.74
CA LEU A 111 -12.22 -7.11 25.50
C LEU A 111 -13.22 -6.04 25.90
#